data_9815d2cec89ec8c655b7fee82bdadf9c
#
_entry.id   9815d2cec89ec8c655b7fee82bdadf9c
#
_cell.length_a   1.000
_cell.length_b   1.000
_cell.length_c   1.000
_cell.angle_alpha   90.00
_cell.angle_beta   90.00
_cell.angle_gamma   90.00
#
_symmetry.space_group_name_H-M   'P 1'
#
loop_
_entity.id
_entity.type
_entity.pdbx_description
1 polymer ?
#
loop_
_entity_poly.entity_id
_entity_poly.type
_entity_poly.pdbx_seq_one_letter_code
_entity_poly.pdbx_strand_id
1 'polypeptide(L)'
;MLKPKALDHIGLKVTDMDKSLHFYHDVLGLDLLRTSGPSEHGGRSAAVRAGGQTLDLFSRPDFVPADKDKPVGMDHLCLTVEASSVEDLMAYLQEAGVEIFWAPVVRHNSTSVYVYDPDGVHVELRLENPHQREREFSSLSRSPR
;
A
#
# COMPACT_ATOMS: atom_id res chain seq x y z
N MET A 1 -24.08 13.89 16.79
CA MET A 1 -23.66 12.77 15.92
C MET A 1 -22.25 13.08 15.40
N LEU A 2 -21.28 12.13 15.57
CA LEU A 2 -19.95 12.26 15.02
C LEU A 2 -20.01 12.19 13.48
N LYS A 3 -19.17 13.00 12.80
CA LYS A 3 -19.03 13.01 11.33
C LYS A 3 -17.54 12.85 11.00
N PRO A 4 -17.05 11.60 10.79
CA PRO A 4 -15.69 11.38 10.33
C PRO A 4 -15.45 12.14 9.03
N LYS A 5 -14.28 12.76 8.88
CA LYS A 5 -13.91 13.56 7.70
C LYS A 5 -13.05 12.78 6.72
N ALA A 6 -12.14 11.95 7.24
CA ALA A 6 -11.19 11.18 6.43
C ALA A 6 -10.61 10.04 7.24
N LEU A 7 -10.00 9.07 6.55
CA LEU A 7 -8.99 8.20 7.15
C LEU A 7 -7.67 8.98 7.20
N ASP A 8 -7.11 9.20 8.39
CA ASP A 8 -5.89 9.99 8.57
C ASP A 8 -4.65 9.15 8.27
N HIS A 9 -4.50 8.02 8.97
CA HIS A 9 -3.39 7.09 8.76
C HIS A 9 -3.80 5.65 9.10
N ILE A 10 -2.96 4.71 8.67
CA ILE A 10 -3.03 3.29 9.06
C ILE A 10 -1.75 2.96 9.81
N GLY A 11 -1.86 2.36 10.99
CA GLY A 11 -0.72 1.84 11.74
C GLY A 11 -0.48 0.36 11.45
N LEU A 12 0.72 0.02 10.99
CA LEU A 12 1.15 -1.34 10.75
C LEU A 12 2.19 -1.78 11.77
N LYS A 13 2.03 -2.97 12.31
CA LYS A 13 3.09 -3.65 13.07
C LYS A 13 4.02 -4.34 12.09
N VAL A 14 5.33 -4.08 12.22
CA VAL A 14 6.36 -4.69 11.39
C VAL A 14 7.41 -5.37 12.27
N THR A 15 7.96 -6.48 11.82
CA THR A 15 8.96 -7.21 12.59
C THR A 15 10.37 -6.68 12.35
N ASP A 16 10.63 -6.15 11.14
CA ASP A 16 11.92 -5.60 10.73
C ASP A 16 11.69 -4.26 10.01
N MET A 17 12.05 -3.16 10.68
CA MET A 17 11.84 -1.81 10.16
C MET A 17 12.61 -1.55 8.85
N ASP A 18 13.83 -2.09 8.73
CA ASP A 18 14.66 -1.82 7.56
C ASP A 18 14.13 -2.56 6.32
N LYS A 19 13.64 -3.79 6.48
CA LYS A 19 12.96 -4.52 5.41
C LYS A 19 11.65 -3.87 5.01
N SER A 20 10.87 -3.38 5.99
CA SER A 20 9.61 -2.71 5.71
C SER A 20 9.84 -1.36 5.00
N LEU A 21 10.84 -0.58 5.41
CA LEU A 21 11.21 0.64 4.70
C LEU A 21 11.71 0.36 3.29
N HIS A 22 12.54 -0.68 3.11
CA HIS A 22 12.95 -1.10 1.77
C HIS A 22 11.73 -1.42 0.89
N PHE A 23 10.76 -2.17 1.41
CA PHE A 23 9.55 -2.51 0.65
C PHE A 23 8.68 -1.27 0.36
N TYR A 24 8.24 -0.55 1.39
CA TYR A 24 7.28 0.55 1.21
C TYR A 24 7.90 1.80 0.58
N HIS A 25 9.12 2.17 0.96
CA HIS A 25 9.79 3.37 0.45
C HIS A 25 10.59 3.09 -0.82
N ASP A 26 11.54 2.14 -0.81
CA ASP A 26 12.46 1.95 -1.94
C ASP A 26 11.77 1.25 -3.12
N VAL A 27 10.98 0.19 -2.87
CA VAL A 27 10.34 -0.60 -3.92
C VAL A 27 9.01 0.02 -4.35
N LEU A 28 8.10 0.32 -3.41
CA LEU A 28 6.79 0.88 -3.75
C LEU A 28 6.79 2.40 -3.96
N GLY A 29 7.88 3.10 -3.61
CA GLY A 29 8.06 4.52 -3.88
C GLY A 29 7.23 5.45 -2.99
N LEU A 30 6.82 5.01 -1.78
CA LEU A 30 6.13 5.90 -0.84
C LEU A 30 7.13 6.91 -0.25
N ASP A 31 6.72 8.15 -0.09
CA ASP A 31 7.56 9.21 0.48
C ASP A 31 7.88 8.93 1.96
N LEU A 32 9.15 8.83 2.31
CA LEU A 32 9.55 8.73 3.72
C LEU A 32 9.41 10.09 4.39
N LEU A 33 8.53 10.20 5.39
CA LEU A 33 8.27 11.45 6.12
C LEU A 33 9.12 11.59 7.38
N ARG A 34 9.25 10.51 8.14
CA ARG A 34 10.00 10.49 9.40
C ARG A 34 10.39 9.08 9.81
N THR A 35 11.44 9.02 10.62
CA THR A 35 11.83 7.82 11.37
C THR A 35 12.16 8.22 12.80
N SER A 36 11.98 7.30 13.73
CA SER A 36 12.43 7.48 15.13
C SER A 36 12.83 6.16 15.75
N GLY A 37 13.61 6.25 16.81
CA GLY A 37 14.07 5.14 17.61
C GLY A 37 15.53 4.74 17.35
N PRO A 38 16.04 3.70 18.06
CA PRO A 38 15.26 2.88 18.99
C PRO A 38 14.83 3.63 20.25
N SER A 39 13.64 3.30 20.76
CA SER A 39 13.16 3.75 22.07
C SER A 39 13.87 2.96 23.19
N GLU A 40 13.64 3.33 24.45
CA GLU A 40 14.13 2.60 25.63
C GLU A 40 13.75 1.09 25.62
N HIS A 41 12.65 0.75 24.95
CA HIS A 41 12.16 -0.63 24.80
C HIS A 41 12.53 -1.28 23.44
N GLY A 42 13.49 -0.70 22.71
CA GLY A 42 13.96 -1.22 21.44
C GLY A 42 13.00 -0.99 20.27
N GLY A 43 11.89 -0.30 20.48
CA GLY A 43 10.91 0.00 19.42
C GLY A 43 11.40 1.10 18.47
N ARG A 44 11.10 0.93 17.18
CA ARG A 44 11.32 1.95 16.13
C ARG A 44 9.98 2.31 15.49
N SER A 45 9.89 3.52 14.95
CA SER A 45 8.75 3.92 14.13
C SER A 45 9.19 4.66 12.88
N ALA A 46 8.38 4.58 11.85
CA ALA A 46 8.54 5.35 10.62
C ALA A 46 7.15 5.75 10.10
N ALA A 47 7.08 6.81 9.32
CA ALA A 47 5.89 7.16 8.58
C ALA A 47 6.25 7.32 7.11
N VAL A 48 5.50 6.66 6.23
CA VAL A 48 5.58 6.78 4.77
C VAL A 48 4.25 7.28 4.22
N ARG A 49 4.28 8.03 3.12
CA ARG A 49 3.10 8.67 2.56
C ARG A 49 2.81 8.19 1.15
N ALA A 50 1.53 7.85 0.91
CA ALA A 50 0.95 7.60 -0.40
C ALA A 50 -0.13 8.66 -0.68
N GLY A 51 0.16 9.64 -1.53
CA GLY A 51 -0.79 10.72 -1.80
C GLY A 51 -1.16 11.52 -0.54
N GLY A 52 -2.43 11.51 -0.17
CA GLY A 52 -2.96 12.24 1.00
C GLY A 52 -2.98 11.45 2.32
N GLN A 53 -2.64 10.17 2.32
CA GLN A 53 -2.66 9.30 3.49
C GLN A 53 -1.27 8.84 3.89
N THR A 54 -1.12 8.44 5.17
CA THR A 54 0.13 7.90 5.69
C THR A 54 -0.03 6.48 6.19
N LEU A 55 1.06 5.71 6.09
CA LEU A 55 1.25 4.47 6.82
C LEU A 55 2.28 4.73 7.91
N ASP A 56 1.87 4.51 9.16
CA ASP A 56 2.76 4.58 10.31
C ASP A 56 3.24 3.14 10.63
N LEU A 57 4.54 2.92 10.48
CA LEU A 57 5.18 1.62 10.74
C LEU A 57 5.73 1.60 12.17
N PHE A 58 5.43 0.53 12.89
CA PHE A 58 5.89 0.34 14.28
C PHE A 58 6.56 -1.03 14.41
N SER A 59 7.82 -1.06 14.80
CA SER A 59 8.52 -2.30 15.14
C SER A 59 8.81 -2.38 16.63
N ARG A 60 8.69 -3.58 17.19
CA ARG A 60 9.15 -3.92 18.53
C ARG A 60 9.73 -5.33 18.53
N PRO A 61 10.63 -5.66 19.48
CA PRO A 61 11.26 -6.99 19.55
C PRO A 61 10.27 -8.15 19.74
N ASP A 62 9.07 -7.87 20.29
CA ASP A 62 8.02 -8.86 20.56
C ASP A 62 7.01 -9.02 19.42
N PHE A 63 7.13 -8.27 18.33
CA PHE A 63 6.24 -8.42 17.18
C PHE A 63 6.62 -9.65 16.36
N VAL A 64 5.60 -10.37 15.91
CA VAL A 64 5.72 -11.53 15.03
C VAL A 64 4.98 -11.26 13.73
N PRO A 65 5.36 -11.90 12.61
CA PRO A 65 4.68 -11.75 11.34
C PRO A 65 3.18 -12.05 11.43
N ALA A 66 2.40 -11.45 10.54
CA ALA A 66 0.97 -11.75 10.44
C ALA A 66 0.77 -13.24 10.14
N ASP A 67 -0.19 -13.83 10.84
CA ASP A 67 -0.60 -15.21 10.55
C ASP A 67 -1.52 -15.20 9.33
N LYS A 68 -1.00 -15.71 8.21
CA LYS A 68 -1.71 -15.75 6.93
C LYS A 68 -2.98 -16.59 6.95
N ASP A 69 -3.10 -17.49 7.92
CA ASP A 69 -4.22 -18.43 8.05
C ASP A 69 -5.31 -17.92 9.00
N LYS A 70 -5.14 -16.73 9.60
CA LYS A 70 -6.15 -16.15 10.49
C LYS A 70 -7.33 -15.60 9.70
N PRO A 71 -8.56 -16.01 10.05
CA PRO A 71 -9.76 -15.62 9.30
C PRO A 71 -10.28 -14.21 9.61
N VAL A 72 -9.66 -13.48 10.55
CA VAL A 72 -10.09 -12.14 11.00
C VAL A 72 -8.93 -11.17 11.06
N GLY A 73 -9.19 -9.90 10.79
CA GLY A 73 -8.21 -8.83 10.79
C GLY A 73 -8.34 -7.95 9.54
N MET A 74 -7.25 -7.26 9.19
CA MET A 74 -7.18 -6.50 7.95
C MET A 74 -7.01 -7.49 6.78
N ASP A 75 -7.92 -7.44 5.81
CA ASP A 75 -7.85 -8.29 4.62
C ASP A 75 -6.67 -7.88 3.73
N HIS A 76 -6.64 -6.63 3.33
CA HIS A 76 -5.55 -6.05 2.53
C HIS A 76 -5.44 -4.54 2.69
N LEU A 77 -4.29 -4.01 2.29
CA LEU A 77 -4.03 -2.59 2.05
C LEU A 77 -4.04 -2.37 0.53
N CYS A 78 -4.81 -1.40 0.04
CA CYS A 78 -4.83 -1.07 -1.39
C CYS A 78 -4.14 0.26 -1.66
N LEU A 79 -3.16 0.23 -2.58
CA LEU A 79 -2.46 1.41 -3.11
C LEU A 79 -2.81 1.58 -4.58
N THR A 80 -3.23 2.78 -4.97
CA THR A 80 -3.30 3.13 -6.39
C THR A 80 -1.90 3.48 -6.87
N VAL A 81 -1.45 2.83 -7.94
CA VAL A 81 -0.12 2.99 -8.51
C VAL A 81 -0.18 3.37 -9.97
N GLU A 82 0.88 4.01 -10.46
CA GLU A 82 1.08 4.33 -11.87
C GLU A 82 2.12 3.37 -12.47
N ALA A 83 1.79 2.74 -13.58
CA ALA A 83 2.70 1.94 -14.39
C ALA A 83 2.23 2.01 -15.85
N SER A 84 3.13 1.73 -16.81
CA SER A 84 2.81 1.76 -18.24
C SER A 84 1.84 0.65 -18.62
N SER A 85 1.98 -0.50 -17.97
CA SER A 85 1.13 -1.68 -18.10
C SER A 85 1.15 -2.55 -16.84
N VAL A 86 0.24 -3.50 -16.73
CA VAL A 86 0.27 -4.48 -15.64
C VAL A 86 1.47 -5.44 -15.79
N GLU A 87 1.86 -5.73 -17.01
CA GLU A 87 3.02 -6.56 -17.33
C GLU A 87 4.31 -5.90 -16.85
N ASP A 88 4.47 -4.58 -17.09
CA ASP A 88 5.63 -3.81 -16.62
C ASP A 88 5.66 -3.74 -15.09
N LEU A 89 4.51 -3.53 -14.44
CA LEU A 89 4.42 -3.58 -12.98
C LEU A 89 4.84 -4.95 -12.43
N MET A 90 4.34 -6.03 -13.01
CA MET A 90 4.68 -7.38 -12.56
C MET A 90 6.17 -7.69 -12.77
N ALA A 91 6.74 -7.31 -13.92
CA ALA A 91 8.17 -7.48 -14.20
C ALA A 91 9.02 -6.70 -13.19
N TYR A 92 8.67 -5.46 -12.91
CA TYR A 92 9.34 -4.63 -11.91
C TYR A 92 9.32 -5.27 -10.50
N LEU A 93 8.15 -5.76 -10.06
CA LEU A 93 8.01 -6.40 -8.76
C LEU A 93 8.83 -7.70 -8.66
N GLN A 94 8.84 -8.51 -9.72
CA GLN A 94 9.65 -9.73 -9.79
C GLN A 94 11.15 -9.43 -9.75
N GLU A 95 11.61 -8.40 -10.48
CA GLU A 95 13.01 -7.97 -10.45
C GLU A 95 13.41 -7.45 -9.07
N ALA A 96 12.50 -6.77 -8.36
CA ALA A 96 12.68 -6.35 -6.98
C ALA A 96 12.56 -7.49 -5.94
N GLY A 97 12.30 -8.72 -6.36
CA GLY A 97 12.17 -9.88 -5.47
C GLY A 97 10.88 -9.89 -4.64
N VAL A 98 9.86 -9.16 -5.07
CA VAL A 98 8.55 -9.11 -4.39
C VAL A 98 7.71 -10.31 -4.80
N GLU A 99 7.16 -11.04 -3.83
CA GLU A 99 6.28 -12.18 -4.06
C GLU A 99 4.89 -11.71 -4.53
N ILE A 100 4.53 -12.04 -5.77
CA ILE A 100 3.18 -11.86 -6.31
C ILE A 100 2.41 -13.15 -6.04
N PHE A 101 1.37 -13.09 -5.19
CA PHE A 101 0.61 -14.29 -4.81
C PHE A 101 -0.72 -14.44 -5.56
N TRP A 102 -1.21 -13.39 -6.19
CA TRP A 102 -2.42 -13.46 -6.98
C TRP A 102 -2.19 -12.83 -8.35
N ALA A 103 -2.56 -13.56 -9.42
CA ALA A 103 -2.49 -13.12 -10.80
C ALA A 103 -3.35 -11.85 -11.03
N PRO A 104 -3.05 -11.04 -12.05
CA PRO A 104 -3.77 -9.80 -12.27
C PRO A 104 -5.28 -9.99 -12.31
N VAL A 105 -5.98 -9.23 -11.47
CA VAL A 105 -7.44 -9.24 -11.41
C VAL A 105 -7.97 -8.05 -12.21
N VAL A 106 -8.51 -8.35 -13.40
CA VAL A 106 -9.08 -7.33 -14.30
C VAL A 106 -10.50 -7.00 -13.85
N ARG A 107 -10.75 -5.72 -13.60
CA ARG A 107 -12.08 -5.15 -13.32
C ARG A 107 -12.43 -4.15 -14.39
N HIS A 108 -13.68 -3.68 -14.39
CA HIS A 108 -14.16 -2.75 -15.41
C HIS A 108 -13.26 -1.49 -15.54
N ASN A 109 -12.77 -0.94 -14.44
CA ASN A 109 -12.05 0.34 -14.39
C ASN A 109 -10.62 0.23 -13.85
N SER A 110 -10.14 -0.95 -13.56
CA SER A 110 -8.81 -1.14 -12.98
C SER A 110 -8.31 -2.56 -13.17
N THR A 111 -6.99 -2.71 -13.05
CA THR A 111 -6.34 -4.00 -12.92
C THR A 111 -5.51 -4.00 -11.65
N SER A 112 -5.59 -5.04 -10.85
CA SER A 112 -4.88 -5.15 -9.58
C SER A 112 -3.92 -6.34 -9.56
N VAL A 113 -2.78 -6.13 -8.92
CA VAL A 113 -1.78 -7.15 -8.60
C VAL A 113 -1.66 -7.23 -7.08
N TYR A 114 -1.62 -8.44 -6.53
CA TYR A 114 -1.56 -8.66 -5.09
C TYR A 114 -0.20 -9.23 -4.70
N VAL A 115 0.43 -8.57 -3.72
CA VAL A 115 1.76 -8.92 -3.22
C VAL A 115 1.73 -9.04 -1.70
N TYR A 116 2.75 -9.72 -1.15
CA TYR A 116 3.00 -9.69 0.28
C TYR A 116 4.03 -8.61 0.62
N ASP A 117 3.81 -7.89 1.72
CA ASP A 117 4.88 -7.15 2.37
C ASP A 117 5.84 -8.11 3.10
N PRO A 118 6.98 -7.63 3.64
CA PRO A 118 7.95 -8.50 4.33
C PRO A 118 7.40 -9.27 5.54
N ASP A 119 6.29 -8.82 6.12
CA ASP A 119 5.63 -9.44 7.27
C ASP A 119 4.40 -10.28 6.89
N GLY A 120 4.11 -10.43 5.59
CA GLY A 120 2.99 -11.20 5.07
C GLY A 120 1.66 -10.45 5.04
N VAL A 121 1.68 -9.13 5.17
CA VAL A 121 0.49 -8.29 4.95
C VAL A 121 0.17 -8.29 3.46
N HIS A 122 -1.11 -8.47 3.13
CA HIS A 122 -1.56 -8.39 1.75
C HIS A 122 -1.59 -6.92 1.28
N VAL A 123 -0.92 -6.65 0.17
CA VAL A 123 -0.93 -5.33 -0.48
C VAL A 123 -1.50 -5.48 -1.88
N GLU A 124 -2.61 -4.80 -2.14
CA GLU A 124 -3.18 -4.66 -3.47
C GLU A 124 -2.55 -3.44 -4.15
N LEU A 125 -1.95 -3.64 -5.31
CA LEU A 125 -1.46 -2.59 -6.19
C LEU A 125 -2.44 -2.43 -7.35
N ARG A 126 -3.17 -1.31 -7.34
CA ARG A 126 -4.26 -1.06 -8.29
C ARG A 126 -3.83 -0.05 -9.34
N LEU A 127 -3.84 -0.48 -10.61
CA LEU A 127 -3.71 0.39 -11.76
C LEU A 127 -5.11 0.82 -12.21
N GLU A 128 -5.30 2.12 -12.38
CA GLU A 128 -6.51 2.66 -13.01
C GLU A 128 -6.40 2.57 -14.54
N ASN A 129 -7.45 2.14 -15.21
CA ASN A 129 -7.47 2.10 -16.66
C ASN A 129 -7.57 3.52 -17.24
N PRO A 130 -6.62 3.97 -18.09
CA PRO A 130 -6.51 5.37 -18.51
C PRO A 130 -7.74 5.92 -19.24
N HIS A 131 -8.54 5.08 -19.88
CA HIS A 131 -9.76 5.51 -20.61
C HIS A 131 -10.92 5.99 -19.72
N GLN A 132 -10.81 5.89 -18.39
CA GLN A 132 -11.88 6.30 -17.49
C GLN A 132 -11.63 7.67 -16.82
N ARG A 133 -10.37 8.07 -16.62
CA ARG A 133 -10.06 9.45 -16.20
C ARG A 133 -10.68 10.49 -17.16
N GLU A 134 -10.63 10.22 -18.46
CA GLU A 134 -11.23 11.13 -19.47
C GLU A 134 -12.77 11.16 -19.41
N ARG A 135 -13.43 10.05 -19.07
CA ARG A 135 -14.89 9.99 -18.96
C ARG A 135 -15.42 10.66 -17.69
N GLU A 136 -14.74 10.52 -16.56
CA GLU A 136 -15.14 11.20 -15.31
C GLU A 136 -14.94 12.71 -15.41
N PHE A 137 -13.83 13.20 -16.00
CA PHE A 137 -13.63 14.62 -16.28
C PHE A 137 -14.66 15.17 -17.28
N SER A 138 -14.99 14.42 -18.30
CA SER A 138 -15.99 14.84 -19.30
C SER A 138 -17.43 14.83 -18.76
N SER A 139 -17.73 13.99 -17.77
CA SER A 139 -19.04 13.96 -17.10
C SER A 139 -19.22 15.11 -16.11
N LEU A 140 -18.15 15.53 -15.44
CA LEU A 140 -18.16 16.69 -14.53
C LEU A 140 -18.21 18.03 -15.25
N SER A 141 -17.78 18.09 -16.52
CA SER A 141 -17.85 19.31 -17.35
C SER A 141 -19.20 19.55 -17.99
N ARG A 142 -20.18 18.65 -17.86
CA ARG A 142 -21.55 18.76 -18.37
C ARG A 142 -22.56 18.98 -17.25
N SER A 143 -22.37 20.02 -16.42
CA SER A 143 -23.44 20.55 -15.61
C SER A 143 -24.32 21.43 -16.55
N PRO A 144 -25.64 21.18 -16.66
CA PRO A 144 -26.52 22.03 -17.42
C PRO A 144 -26.61 23.40 -16.72
N ARG A 145 -26.56 24.44 -17.54
CA ARG A 145 -26.88 25.81 -17.11
C ARG A 145 -28.38 25.94 -16.82
#